data_f688f5b2b95f48952696a4e11f40fce3
#
_entry.id   f688f5b2b95f48952696a4e11f40fce3
#
_cell.length_a   1.000
_cell.length_b   1.000
_cell.length_c   1.000
_cell.angle_alpha   90.00
_cell.angle_beta   90.00
_cell.angle_gamma   90.00
#
_symmetry.space_group_name_H-M   'P 1'
#
loop_
_entity.id
_entity.type
_entity.pdbx_description
1 polymer ?
#
loop_
_entity_poly.entity_id
_entity_poly.type
_entity_poly.pdbx_seq_one_letter_code
_entity_poly.pdbx_strand_id
1 'polypeptide(L)'
;TGNLMSFTPPGAHWIILGALAVFLVFVALFVVLNHVDGRHGRMIRFDNKGLAAGIRLMVFLLPSLFFGLYCDQVSTVGSWANGFSKALGDTPSMWDSVYDAQRNGPLVSFTRQLNPTIMDEPSDYSEATMKEVVKRYEAAAEKINASRTKNMTDSTVVYVLSESFSDPARVPGVKLNKDAIPEVRAIKSGTTSGLMLSSGYGGGTANLEYMGLSGLSMANFDSSLTSPYQQLVPGQHWTPTINQMWGAPKNSIAFHPYEPSMYSRATNYKKFGFAHFYTLQGDDIIKHRDKIDRSPYVSDKATYQSALEDISSTDSNQFIQIITMQNHMPYNDWYADNEFKATAADGADSLGSDEVTAIDTYAKGASITDTETKNFLDELDKPVTVVFYGDHLPGIYETASQDTNNSLALHLTDYFIWSNKASGSQGKKVDNSVYSSPNYFVAQTAEHMNAKVSPYLAFLTLMHKKVSAMEPPVVNKIQGWDRIPEGQDIYLDAAGNPMAEDEFDEQTKRLMTDYKLIQYDITAGKNYLKDTDFMDLP
;
A
#
# COMPACT_ATOMS: atom_id res chain seq x y z
N THR A 1 17.82 19.46 -5.97
CA THR A 1 19.13 18.80 -5.76
C THR A 1 19.49 18.56 -4.29
N GLY A 2 18.61 18.86 -3.32
CA GLY A 2 18.91 18.81 -1.89
C GLY A 2 18.58 17.48 -1.18
N ASN A 3 17.87 16.52 -1.79
CA ASN A 3 17.27 15.41 -1.06
C ASN A 3 17.82 14.01 -1.38
N LEU A 4 18.82 13.86 -2.24
CA LEU A 4 19.41 12.52 -2.47
C LEU A 4 20.05 11.92 -1.20
N MET A 5 20.52 12.76 -0.30
CA MET A 5 21.15 12.32 0.95
C MET A 5 20.15 11.83 2.01
N SER A 6 18.89 12.27 1.96
CA SER A 6 17.86 11.82 2.91
C SER A 6 17.32 10.41 2.62
N PHE A 7 17.65 9.85 1.45
CA PHE A 7 17.28 8.49 1.03
C PHE A 7 18.35 7.45 1.35
N THR A 8 19.48 7.87 1.91
CA THR A 8 20.57 6.94 2.17
C THR A 8 20.36 6.23 3.49
N PRO A 9 20.35 4.88 3.52
CA PRO A 9 20.28 4.12 4.77
C PRO A 9 21.47 4.46 5.67
N PRO A 10 21.36 4.23 7.00
CA PRO A 10 22.48 4.39 7.92
C PRO A 10 23.70 3.66 7.41
N GLY A 11 24.82 4.36 7.27
CA GLY A 11 26.07 3.79 6.73
C GLY A 11 26.26 3.88 5.22
N ALA A 12 25.30 4.37 4.44
CA ALA A 12 25.43 4.50 2.98
C ALA A 12 26.62 5.37 2.53
N HIS A 13 27.04 6.34 3.36
CA HIS A 13 28.26 7.11 3.09
C HIS A 13 29.50 6.23 2.98
N TRP A 14 29.61 5.13 3.73
CA TRP A 14 30.70 4.16 3.61
C TRP A 14 30.62 3.37 2.29
N ILE A 15 29.43 3.05 1.83
CA ILE A 15 29.20 2.37 0.55
C ILE A 15 29.60 3.31 -0.60
N ILE A 16 29.19 4.59 -0.52
CA ILE A 16 29.55 5.61 -1.53
C ILE A 16 31.06 5.83 -1.54
N LEU A 17 31.69 5.95 -0.37
CA LEU A 17 33.15 6.07 -0.27
C LEU A 17 33.87 4.83 -0.81
N GLY A 18 33.35 3.63 -0.52
CA GLY A 18 33.87 2.38 -1.06
C GLY A 18 33.76 2.32 -2.59
N ALA A 19 32.62 2.68 -3.14
CA ALA A 19 32.41 2.75 -4.59
C ALA A 19 33.33 3.78 -5.25
N LEU A 20 33.51 4.95 -4.63
CA LEU A 20 34.46 5.96 -5.10
C LEU A 20 35.89 5.46 -5.04
N ALA A 21 36.29 4.77 -3.97
CA ALA A 21 37.63 4.18 -3.84
C ALA A 21 37.87 3.11 -4.92
N VAL A 22 36.91 2.23 -5.18
CA VAL A 22 36.96 1.24 -6.25
C VAL A 22 37.09 1.93 -7.62
N PHE A 23 36.29 2.96 -7.87
CA PHE A 23 36.38 3.76 -9.10
C PHE A 23 37.77 4.38 -9.27
N LEU A 24 38.33 4.97 -8.22
CA LEU A 24 39.68 5.55 -8.25
C LEU A 24 40.76 4.50 -8.50
N VAL A 25 40.59 3.28 -7.93
CA VAL A 25 41.49 2.14 -8.24
C VAL A 25 41.42 1.77 -9.71
N PHE A 26 40.23 1.71 -10.32
CA PHE A 26 40.09 1.46 -11.74
C PHE A 26 40.74 2.55 -12.62
N VAL A 27 40.55 3.81 -12.24
CA VAL A 27 41.20 4.95 -12.90
C VAL A 27 42.74 4.84 -12.80
N ALA A 28 43.24 4.55 -11.59
CA ALA A 28 44.67 4.37 -11.36
C ALA A 28 45.24 3.19 -12.18
N LEU A 29 44.54 2.04 -12.19
CA LEU A 29 44.90 0.88 -13.01
C LEU A 29 44.90 1.23 -14.50
N PHE A 30 43.88 1.95 -14.97
CA PHE A 30 43.83 2.41 -16.37
C PHE A 30 45.01 3.30 -16.72
N VAL A 31 45.35 4.26 -15.85
CA VAL A 31 46.51 5.14 -16.04
C VAL A 31 47.82 4.36 -16.04
N VAL A 32 48.00 3.44 -15.07
CA VAL A 32 49.19 2.57 -15.01
C VAL A 32 49.29 1.67 -16.22
N LEU A 33 48.22 0.98 -16.60
CA LEU A 33 48.19 0.12 -17.78
C LEU A 33 48.48 0.91 -19.06
N ASN A 34 47.92 2.11 -19.18
CA ASN A 34 48.18 2.99 -20.33
C ASN A 34 49.65 3.51 -20.37
N HIS A 35 50.26 3.63 -19.17
CA HIS A 35 51.68 4.02 -19.09
C HIS A 35 52.62 2.85 -19.36
N VAL A 36 52.29 1.63 -18.91
CA VAL A 36 53.08 0.41 -19.05
C VAL A 36 52.90 -0.20 -20.45
N ASP A 37 51.70 -0.12 -21.03
CA ASP A 37 51.46 -0.56 -22.41
C ASP A 37 52.04 0.47 -23.37
N GLY A 38 53.28 0.36 -23.77
CA GLY A 38 53.97 1.24 -24.71
C GLY A 38 53.28 1.47 -26.07
N ARG A 39 52.07 0.99 -26.26
CA ARG A 39 51.21 1.18 -27.42
C ARG A 39 50.38 2.46 -27.30
N HIS A 40 51.03 3.60 -27.36
CA HIS A 40 50.35 4.90 -27.36
C HIS A 40 49.67 5.22 -28.70
N GLY A 41 48.90 4.28 -29.24
CA GLY A 41 48.21 4.44 -30.51
C GLY A 41 46.70 4.50 -30.38
N ARG A 42 46.06 5.40 -31.13
CA ARG A 42 44.60 5.38 -31.29
C ARG A 42 44.18 4.10 -31.97
N MET A 43 43.20 3.38 -31.41
CA MET A 43 42.68 2.12 -32.01
C MET A 43 42.17 2.35 -33.44
N ILE A 44 41.62 3.52 -33.72
CA ILE A 44 41.18 3.93 -35.07
C ILE A 44 41.78 5.31 -35.35
N ARG A 45 42.55 5.42 -36.46
CA ARG A 45 43.13 6.67 -36.95
C ARG A 45 42.32 7.18 -38.13
N PHE A 46 41.96 8.43 -38.07
CA PHE A 46 41.33 9.16 -39.16
C PHE A 46 42.24 10.31 -39.55
N ASP A 47 42.51 10.46 -40.83
CA ASP A 47 43.35 11.54 -41.37
C ASP A 47 42.65 12.90 -41.22
N ASN A 48 41.34 12.91 -41.32
CA ASN A 48 40.52 14.09 -41.11
C ASN A 48 40.20 14.30 -39.63
N LYS A 49 40.75 15.37 -39.03
CA LYS A 49 40.57 15.71 -37.62
C LYS A 49 39.10 16.01 -37.26
N GLY A 50 38.34 16.63 -38.18
CA GLY A 50 36.91 16.91 -38.00
C GLY A 50 36.08 15.63 -37.95
N LEU A 51 36.34 14.70 -38.90
CA LEU A 51 35.68 13.40 -38.89
C LEU A 51 36.00 12.59 -37.63
N ALA A 52 37.28 12.61 -37.19
CA ALA A 52 37.70 11.94 -35.96
C ALA A 52 36.99 12.52 -34.71
N ALA A 53 36.82 13.82 -34.65
CA ALA A 53 36.08 14.48 -33.56
C ALA A 53 34.59 14.15 -33.61
N GLY A 54 33.98 14.15 -34.78
CA GLY A 54 32.57 13.79 -34.97
C GLY A 54 32.29 12.33 -34.58
N ILE A 55 33.13 11.38 -34.97
CA ILE A 55 32.98 9.97 -34.60
C ILE A 55 33.12 9.78 -33.06
N ARG A 56 34.09 10.46 -32.42
CA ARG A 56 34.24 10.38 -30.96
C ARG A 56 33.02 10.93 -30.23
N LEU A 57 32.51 12.05 -30.74
CA LEU A 57 31.30 12.63 -30.19
C LEU A 57 30.09 11.67 -30.34
N MET A 58 29.93 11.04 -31.51
CA MET A 58 28.90 10.04 -31.75
C MET A 58 29.05 8.80 -30.84
N VAL A 59 30.26 8.28 -30.68
CA VAL A 59 30.54 7.12 -29.80
C VAL A 59 30.24 7.44 -28.33
N PHE A 60 30.33 8.70 -27.95
CA PHE A 60 29.90 9.13 -26.59
C PHE A 60 28.40 9.40 -26.51
N LEU A 61 27.85 10.16 -27.46
CA LEU A 61 26.44 10.60 -27.39
C LEU A 61 25.45 9.44 -27.63
N LEU A 62 25.71 8.51 -28.54
CA LEU A 62 24.77 7.44 -28.85
C LEU A 62 24.53 6.49 -27.66
N PRO A 63 25.58 5.96 -26.97
CA PRO A 63 25.37 5.17 -25.75
C PRO A 63 24.74 5.96 -24.62
N SER A 64 25.11 7.25 -24.46
CA SER A 64 24.51 8.10 -23.42
C SER A 64 23.02 8.34 -23.69
N LEU A 65 22.65 8.61 -24.94
CA LEU A 65 21.25 8.74 -25.33
C LEU A 65 20.48 7.43 -25.16
N PHE A 66 21.07 6.31 -25.61
CA PHE A 66 20.47 4.97 -25.41
C PHE A 66 20.23 4.69 -23.93
N PHE A 67 21.23 4.95 -23.07
CA PHE A 67 21.10 4.74 -21.63
C PHE A 67 20.07 5.69 -21.01
N GLY A 68 20.03 6.94 -21.42
CA GLY A 68 19.01 7.90 -20.98
C GLY A 68 17.58 7.44 -21.33
N LEU A 69 17.37 7.02 -22.59
CA LEU A 69 16.08 6.49 -23.04
C LEU A 69 15.73 5.16 -22.34
N TYR A 70 16.73 4.34 -22.04
CA TYR A 70 16.52 3.11 -21.28
C TYR A 70 16.06 3.41 -19.86
N CYS A 71 16.73 4.32 -19.15
CA CYS A 71 16.35 4.74 -17.79
C CYS A 71 14.95 5.39 -17.76
N ASP A 72 14.60 6.13 -18.80
CA ASP A 72 13.30 6.76 -18.94
C ASP A 72 12.15 5.75 -19.07
N GLN A 73 12.39 4.63 -19.77
CA GLN A 73 11.31 3.71 -20.14
C GLN A 73 11.35 2.34 -19.48
N VAL A 74 12.40 1.99 -18.74
CA VAL A 74 12.53 0.65 -18.12
C VAL A 74 11.42 0.32 -17.14
N SER A 75 10.87 1.34 -16.48
CA SER A 75 9.76 1.19 -15.53
C SER A 75 8.40 1.02 -16.21
N THR A 76 8.26 1.48 -17.45
CA THR A 76 6.98 1.50 -18.17
C THR A 76 6.69 0.12 -18.77
N VAL A 77 5.61 -0.51 -18.31
CA VAL A 77 5.17 -1.81 -18.82
C VAL A 77 4.83 -1.71 -20.30
N GLY A 78 5.32 -2.68 -21.08
CA GLY A 78 5.12 -2.71 -22.54
C GLY A 78 6.11 -1.87 -23.35
N SER A 79 6.96 -1.05 -22.71
CA SER A 79 8.01 -0.31 -23.42
C SER A 79 9.10 -1.23 -23.97
N TRP A 80 9.87 -0.74 -24.95
CA TRP A 80 11.03 -1.47 -25.49
C TRP A 80 12.09 -1.75 -24.41
N ALA A 81 12.32 -0.81 -23.49
CA ALA A 81 13.32 -0.95 -22.43
C ALA A 81 12.90 -1.99 -21.39
N ASN A 82 11.59 -2.02 -21.02
CA ASN A 82 11.03 -3.04 -20.16
C ASN A 82 11.12 -4.43 -20.81
N GLY A 83 10.73 -4.54 -22.08
CA GLY A 83 10.86 -5.80 -22.85
C GLY A 83 12.31 -6.27 -22.98
N PHE A 84 13.25 -5.36 -23.21
CA PHE A 84 14.68 -5.65 -23.28
C PHE A 84 15.22 -6.17 -21.93
N SER A 85 14.88 -5.52 -20.82
CA SER A 85 15.26 -5.98 -19.47
C SER A 85 14.72 -7.38 -19.18
N LYS A 86 13.44 -7.63 -19.47
CA LYS A 86 12.82 -8.96 -19.29
C LYS A 86 13.47 -10.03 -20.13
N ALA A 87 13.86 -9.71 -21.37
CA ALA A 87 14.58 -10.64 -22.23
C ALA A 87 15.98 -10.99 -21.69
N LEU A 88 16.58 -10.12 -20.86
CA LEU A 88 17.84 -10.37 -20.15
C LEU A 88 17.65 -11.06 -18.78
N GLY A 89 16.42 -11.44 -18.42
CA GLY A 89 16.12 -12.17 -17.19
C GLY A 89 15.73 -11.29 -16.00
N ASP A 90 15.44 -10.02 -16.24
CA ASP A 90 14.96 -9.10 -15.20
C ASP A 90 13.54 -9.49 -14.76
N THR A 91 13.39 -9.75 -13.46
CA THR A 91 12.12 -10.18 -12.83
C THR A 91 11.92 -9.44 -11.52
N PRO A 92 11.51 -8.16 -11.56
CA PRO A 92 11.30 -7.37 -10.35
C PRO A 92 10.15 -7.93 -9.51
N SER A 93 10.36 -8.01 -8.20
CA SER A 93 9.33 -8.41 -7.22
C SER A 93 8.53 -7.21 -6.70
N MET A 94 9.18 -6.05 -6.62
CA MET A 94 8.60 -4.78 -6.14
C MET A 94 8.09 -4.82 -4.69
N TRP A 95 8.50 -5.80 -3.89
CA TRP A 95 8.18 -5.87 -2.45
C TRP A 95 9.41 -5.65 -1.54
N ASP A 96 10.61 -5.98 -2.01
CA ASP A 96 11.87 -5.73 -1.29
C ASP A 96 12.96 -5.25 -2.26
N SER A 97 13.41 -4.02 -2.09
CA SER A 97 14.45 -3.41 -2.94
C SER A 97 15.81 -4.09 -2.81
N VAL A 98 16.11 -4.68 -1.64
CA VAL A 98 17.37 -5.42 -1.43
C VAL A 98 17.31 -6.76 -2.17
N TYR A 99 16.19 -7.48 -2.05
CA TYR A 99 15.97 -8.72 -2.78
C TYR A 99 16.03 -8.48 -4.31
N ASP A 100 15.36 -7.44 -4.80
CA ASP A 100 15.37 -7.08 -6.22
C ASP A 100 16.78 -6.70 -6.70
N ALA A 101 17.55 -5.97 -5.90
CA ALA A 101 18.94 -5.64 -6.24
C ALA A 101 19.85 -6.87 -6.27
N GLN A 102 19.64 -7.83 -5.38
CA GLN A 102 20.38 -9.11 -5.40
C GLN A 102 20.02 -9.98 -6.59
N ARG A 103 18.74 -10.03 -6.97
CA ARG A 103 18.22 -10.88 -8.05
C ARG A 103 18.49 -10.30 -9.44
N ASN A 104 18.18 -9.02 -9.63
CA ASN A 104 18.19 -8.34 -10.93
C ASN A 104 19.44 -7.47 -11.15
N GLY A 105 20.26 -7.34 -10.11
CA GLY A 105 21.42 -6.45 -10.09
C GLY A 105 21.06 -5.02 -9.63
N PRO A 106 21.96 -4.40 -8.83
CA PRO A 106 21.69 -3.10 -8.22
C PRO A 106 21.52 -1.97 -9.24
N LEU A 107 22.19 -2.05 -10.39
CA LEU A 107 22.09 -1.03 -11.42
C LEU A 107 20.71 -1.03 -12.09
N VAL A 108 20.18 -2.20 -12.45
CA VAL A 108 18.85 -2.34 -13.07
C VAL A 108 17.77 -1.94 -12.09
N SER A 109 17.84 -2.42 -10.86
CA SER A 109 16.89 -2.04 -9.79
C SER A 109 16.92 -0.54 -9.50
N PHE A 110 18.09 0.09 -9.52
CA PHE A 110 18.24 1.53 -9.37
C PHE A 110 17.66 2.31 -10.56
N THR A 111 17.97 1.91 -11.79
CA THR A 111 17.48 2.62 -12.99
C THR A 111 15.96 2.61 -13.07
N ARG A 112 15.31 1.53 -12.60
CA ARG A 112 13.85 1.42 -12.52
C ARG A 112 13.22 2.46 -11.58
N GLN A 113 13.96 2.93 -10.57
CA GLN A 113 13.50 3.93 -9.61
C GLN A 113 13.68 5.39 -10.09
N LEU A 114 14.43 5.61 -11.19
CA LEU A 114 14.78 6.96 -11.61
C LEU A 114 13.60 7.73 -12.21
N ASN A 115 12.78 7.07 -13.01
CA ASN A 115 11.64 7.69 -13.68
C ASN A 115 10.46 6.72 -13.79
N PRO A 116 9.78 6.38 -12.67
CA PRO A 116 8.59 5.55 -12.74
C PRO A 116 7.44 6.32 -13.38
N THR A 117 6.66 5.67 -14.24
CA THR A 117 5.39 6.21 -14.72
C THR A 117 4.37 6.14 -13.60
N ILE A 118 3.87 7.28 -13.14
CA ILE A 118 2.95 7.37 -12.00
C ILE A 118 1.50 7.32 -12.45
N MET A 119 1.10 8.26 -13.29
CA MET A 119 -0.22 8.33 -13.92
C MET A 119 -0.19 9.37 -15.04
N ASP A 120 -1.14 9.28 -15.97
CA ASP A 120 -1.30 10.25 -17.05
C ASP A 120 -1.74 11.62 -16.50
N GLU A 121 -1.20 12.68 -17.12
CA GLU A 121 -1.65 14.04 -16.82
C GLU A 121 -3.08 14.23 -17.33
N PRO A 122 -4.05 14.56 -16.45
CA PRO A 122 -5.40 14.89 -16.89
C PRO A 122 -5.41 16.11 -17.81
N SER A 123 -6.20 16.04 -18.91
CA SER A 123 -6.21 17.07 -19.96
C SER A 123 -6.48 18.49 -19.46
N ASP A 124 -7.26 18.62 -18.40
CA ASP A 124 -7.68 19.91 -17.83
C ASP A 124 -6.84 20.31 -16.61
N TYR A 125 -5.71 19.62 -16.34
CA TYR A 125 -4.88 19.92 -15.19
C TYR A 125 -4.21 21.30 -15.32
N SER A 126 -4.57 22.19 -14.42
CA SER A 126 -4.00 23.54 -14.30
C SER A 126 -4.22 24.11 -12.90
N GLU A 127 -3.47 25.15 -12.53
CA GLU A 127 -3.70 25.87 -11.27
C GLU A 127 -5.13 26.44 -11.16
N ALA A 128 -5.69 26.92 -12.28
CA ALA A 128 -7.06 27.43 -12.32
C ALA A 128 -8.09 26.32 -12.04
N THR A 129 -7.93 25.17 -12.68
CA THR A 129 -8.78 23.99 -12.45
C THR A 129 -8.69 23.52 -11.01
N MET A 130 -7.48 23.46 -10.44
CA MET A 130 -7.31 23.02 -9.04
C MET A 130 -7.94 24.01 -8.05
N LYS A 131 -7.91 25.32 -8.31
CA LYS A 131 -8.66 26.32 -7.51
C LYS A 131 -10.19 26.09 -7.56
N GLU A 132 -10.72 25.70 -8.70
CA GLU A 132 -12.15 25.37 -8.81
C GLU A 132 -12.47 24.06 -8.05
N VAL A 133 -11.59 23.08 -8.06
CA VAL A 133 -11.71 21.84 -7.27
C VAL A 133 -11.74 22.19 -5.78
N VAL A 134 -10.79 22.99 -5.27
CA VAL A 134 -10.76 23.45 -3.88
C VAL A 134 -12.09 24.10 -3.49
N LYS A 135 -12.52 25.12 -4.22
CA LYS A 135 -13.77 25.83 -3.95
C LYS A 135 -15.00 24.92 -3.94
N ARG A 136 -15.05 23.93 -4.84
CA ARG A 136 -16.15 22.97 -4.90
C ARG A 136 -16.23 22.14 -3.62
N TYR A 137 -15.12 21.67 -3.13
CA TYR A 137 -15.09 20.77 -1.97
C TYR A 137 -15.03 21.51 -0.63
N GLU A 138 -14.61 22.78 -0.60
CA GLU A 138 -14.88 23.67 0.53
C GLU A 138 -16.38 23.83 0.77
N ALA A 139 -17.13 24.13 -0.26
CA ALA A 139 -18.60 24.23 -0.17
C ALA A 139 -19.27 22.90 0.22
N ALA A 140 -18.72 21.77 -0.24
CA ALA A 140 -19.18 20.44 0.16
C ALA A 140 -18.86 20.15 1.65
N ALA A 141 -17.67 20.52 2.10
CA ALA A 141 -17.26 20.37 3.50
C ALA A 141 -18.13 21.22 4.43
N GLU A 142 -18.39 22.48 4.09
CA GLU A 142 -19.30 23.36 4.85
C GLU A 142 -20.69 22.71 5.03
N LYS A 143 -21.24 22.18 3.94
CA LYS A 143 -22.54 21.51 3.96
C LYS A 143 -22.54 20.25 4.86
N ILE A 144 -21.51 19.43 4.79
CA ILE A 144 -21.36 18.23 5.63
C ILE A 144 -21.18 18.66 7.10
N ASN A 145 -20.29 19.62 7.35
CA ASN A 145 -19.91 20.09 8.68
C ASN A 145 -21.05 20.81 9.41
N ALA A 146 -22.06 21.32 8.71
CA ALA A 146 -23.25 21.90 9.31
C ALA A 146 -24.01 20.94 10.26
N SER A 147 -23.89 19.63 10.04
CA SER A 147 -24.51 18.57 10.84
C SER A 147 -23.55 17.80 11.74
N ARG A 148 -22.23 18.03 11.61
CA ARG A 148 -21.20 17.31 12.35
C ARG A 148 -20.68 18.11 13.54
N THR A 149 -20.50 17.43 14.69
CA THR A 149 -20.25 18.12 15.97
C THR A 149 -18.92 17.78 16.62
N LYS A 150 -18.21 16.77 16.12
CA LYS A 150 -16.94 16.29 16.68
C LYS A 150 -15.77 16.60 15.74
N ASN A 151 -14.55 16.48 16.28
CA ASN A 151 -13.34 16.42 15.47
C ASN A 151 -12.79 14.99 15.53
N MET A 152 -12.14 14.55 14.44
CA MET A 152 -11.54 13.21 14.40
C MET A 152 -10.43 13.09 15.45
N THR A 153 -9.73 14.18 15.71
CA THR A 153 -8.62 14.29 16.66
C THR A 153 -9.07 14.36 18.13
N ASP A 154 -10.38 14.37 18.41
CA ASP A 154 -10.91 14.26 19.78
C ASP A 154 -10.77 12.85 20.37
N SER A 155 -10.35 11.89 19.57
CA SER A 155 -10.06 10.50 19.94
C SER A 155 -8.71 10.04 19.39
N THR A 156 -8.16 9.01 20.00
CA THR A 156 -7.15 8.19 19.34
C THR A 156 -7.83 7.38 18.23
N VAL A 157 -7.23 7.36 17.05
CA VAL A 157 -7.67 6.52 15.93
C VAL A 157 -6.60 5.47 15.66
N VAL A 158 -7.02 4.21 15.66
CA VAL A 158 -6.14 3.06 15.40
C VAL A 158 -6.56 2.40 14.09
N TYR A 159 -5.65 2.33 13.14
CA TYR A 159 -5.82 1.51 11.95
C TYR A 159 -5.11 0.17 12.17
N VAL A 160 -5.86 -0.90 12.09
CA VAL A 160 -5.34 -2.28 12.16
C VAL A 160 -5.45 -2.90 10.79
N LEU A 161 -4.34 -2.94 10.08
CA LEU A 161 -4.17 -3.78 8.90
C LEU A 161 -3.83 -5.19 9.40
N SER A 162 -4.82 -6.07 9.35
CA SER A 162 -4.67 -7.46 9.77
C SER A 162 -4.22 -8.31 8.59
N GLU A 163 -3.01 -8.82 8.67
CA GLU A 163 -2.36 -9.61 7.62
C GLU A 163 -3.24 -10.78 7.18
N SER A 164 -3.54 -10.83 5.88
CA SER A 164 -4.29 -11.90 5.22
C SER A 164 -5.65 -12.22 5.87
N PHE A 165 -6.28 -11.28 6.60
CA PHE A 165 -7.50 -11.57 7.35
C PHE A 165 -8.76 -11.50 6.48
N SER A 166 -9.49 -12.59 6.43
CA SER A 166 -10.80 -12.70 5.80
C SER A 166 -11.58 -13.87 6.39
N ASP A 167 -12.90 -13.90 6.19
CA ASP A 167 -13.72 -15.04 6.58
C ASP A 167 -13.48 -16.24 5.65
N PRO A 168 -12.81 -17.31 6.10
CA PRO A 168 -12.52 -18.45 5.23
C PRO A 168 -13.79 -19.22 4.81
N ALA A 169 -14.90 -19.08 5.54
CA ALA A 169 -16.18 -19.71 5.19
C ALA A 169 -16.89 -19.01 4.02
N ARG A 170 -16.42 -17.81 3.62
CA ARG A 170 -16.99 -17.07 2.47
C ARG A 170 -16.37 -17.48 1.14
N VAL A 171 -15.29 -18.23 1.14
CA VAL A 171 -14.61 -18.66 -0.09
C VAL A 171 -15.46 -19.68 -0.84
N PRO A 172 -15.79 -19.44 -2.12
CA PRO A 172 -16.57 -20.39 -2.91
C PRO A 172 -15.91 -21.77 -2.96
N GLY A 173 -16.72 -22.80 -2.81
CA GLY A 173 -16.26 -24.19 -2.85
C GLY A 173 -15.61 -24.71 -1.56
N VAL A 174 -15.41 -23.88 -0.55
CA VAL A 174 -14.81 -24.25 0.74
C VAL A 174 -15.88 -24.34 1.84
N LYS A 175 -15.80 -25.38 2.66
CA LYS A 175 -16.61 -25.56 3.86
C LYS A 175 -15.72 -25.87 5.05
N LEU A 176 -15.91 -25.14 6.14
CA LEU A 176 -15.25 -25.43 7.42
C LEU A 176 -16.20 -26.15 8.37
N ASN A 177 -15.64 -26.96 9.27
CA ASN A 177 -16.39 -27.67 10.31
C ASN A 177 -16.97 -26.75 11.38
N LYS A 178 -16.42 -25.52 11.54
CA LYS A 178 -16.87 -24.50 12.50
C LYS A 178 -16.53 -23.08 12.04
N ASP A 179 -17.20 -22.08 12.60
CA ASP A 179 -16.92 -20.67 12.35
C ASP A 179 -15.54 -20.29 12.92
N ALA A 180 -14.69 -19.68 12.09
CA ALA A 180 -13.36 -19.25 12.48
C ALA A 180 -13.34 -17.83 13.07
N ILE A 181 -14.36 -16.99 12.82
CA ILE A 181 -14.34 -15.58 13.20
C ILE A 181 -15.64 -15.12 13.90
N PRO A 182 -16.13 -15.84 14.92
CA PRO A 182 -17.41 -15.50 15.57
C PRO A 182 -17.39 -14.15 16.28
N GLU A 183 -16.28 -13.74 16.89
CA GLU A 183 -16.16 -12.45 17.61
C GLU A 183 -16.16 -11.27 16.63
N VAL A 184 -15.37 -11.32 15.57
CA VAL A 184 -15.36 -10.29 14.52
C VAL A 184 -16.74 -10.19 13.87
N ARG A 185 -17.41 -11.30 13.63
CA ARG A 185 -18.79 -11.33 13.11
C ARG A 185 -19.77 -10.65 14.06
N ALA A 186 -19.65 -10.87 15.35
CA ALA A 186 -20.47 -10.21 16.38
C ALA A 186 -20.17 -8.70 16.42
N ILE A 187 -18.90 -8.28 16.39
CA ILE A 187 -18.49 -6.88 16.34
C ILE A 187 -19.09 -6.20 15.09
N LYS A 188 -18.92 -6.79 13.92
CA LYS A 188 -19.46 -6.28 12.66
C LYS A 188 -20.97 -6.06 12.70
N SER A 189 -21.70 -6.94 13.38
CA SER A 189 -23.16 -6.80 13.53
C SER A 189 -23.58 -5.58 14.36
N GLY A 190 -22.68 -5.07 15.20
CA GLY A 190 -22.92 -3.97 16.15
C GLY A 190 -22.39 -2.61 15.72
N THR A 191 -21.64 -2.50 14.62
CA THR A 191 -20.99 -1.25 14.22
C THR A 191 -20.94 -1.05 12.71
N THR A 192 -20.35 0.06 12.24
CA THR A 192 -20.05 0.28 10.81
C THR A 192 -19.16 -0.83 10.31
N SER A 193 -19.58 -1.59 9.31
CA SER A 193 -18.83 -2.74 8.82
C SER A 193 -19.27 -3.18 7.43
N GLY A 194 -18.45 -4.00 6.79
CA GLY A 194 -18.77 -4.56 5.49
C GLY A 194 -17.65 -5.43 4.94
N LEU A 195 -17.57 -5.46 3.62
CA LEU A 195 -16.51 -6.10 2.86
C LEU A 195 -15.66 -5.04 2.18
N MET A 196 -14.36 -5.21 2.23
CA MET A 196 -13.39 -4.36 1.57
C MET A 196 -12.91 -5.02 0.29
N LEU A 197 -13.06 -4.32 -0.83
CA LEU A 197 -12.44 -4.72 -2.09
C LEU A 197 -10.92 -4.47 -2.00
N SER A 198 -10.15 -5.51 -2.25
CA SER A 198 -8.69 -5.50 -2.24
C SER A 198 -8.11 -5.73 -3.63
N SER A 199 -7.10 -4.96 -4.02
CA SER A 199 -6.27 -5.26 -5.19
C SER A 199 -5.34 -6.46 -4.96
N GLY A 200 -5.22 -6.92 -3.72
CA GLY A 200 -4.34 -8.02 -3.31
C GLY A 200 -5.03 -9.38 -3.20
N TYR A 201 -4.28 -10.45 -3.49
CA TYR A 201 -4.59 -11.84 -3.16
C TYR A 201 -3.29 -12.57 -2.86
N GLY A 202 -3.07 -12.96 -1.61
CA GLY A 202 -1.82 -13.53 -1.14
C GLY A 202 -0.62 -12.57 -1.20
N GLY A 203 -0.87 -11.27 -1.22
CA GLY A 203 0.16 -10.24 -1.25
C GLY A 203 -0.35 -8.89 -1.71
N GLY A 204 0.52 -7.87 -1.69
CA GLY A 204 0.16 -6.50 -2.07
C GLY A 204 -0.17 -5.58 -0.90
N THR A 205 0.07 -6.01 0.33
CA THR A 205 -0.23 -5.32 1.59
C THR A 205 0.04 -3.83 1.57
N ALA A 206 1.22 -3.42 1.08
CA ALA A 206 1.62 -2.01 1.08
C ALA A 206 0.73 -1.10 0.22
N ASN A 207 0.07 -1.65 -0.81
CA ASN A 207 -0.85 -0.88 -1.65
C ASN A 207 -2.12 -0.54 -0.88
N LEU A 208 -2.70 -1.51 -0.15
CA LEU A 208 -3.88 -1.30 0.68
C LEU A 208 -3.58 -0.37 1.85
N GLU A 209 -2.40 -0.51 2.45
CA GLU A 209 -1.88 0.38 3.49
C GLU A 209 -1.74 1.82 2.98
N TYR A 210 -1.11 2.02 1.82
CA TYR A 210 -0.97 3.34 1.18
C TYR A 210 -2.33 3.99 0.90
N MET A 211 -3.28 3.24 0.34
CA MET A 211 -4.64 3.72 0.09
C MET A 211 -5.33 4.14 1.40
N GLY A 212 -5.22 3.31 2.45
CA GLY A 212 -5.83 3.60 3.75
C GLY A 212 -5.26 4.84 4.44
N LEU A 213 -3.96 5.10 4.31
CA LEU A 213 -3.31 6.27 4.89
C LEU A 213 -3.50 7.54 4.09
N SER A 214 -3.51 7.46 2.75
CA SER A 214 -3.53 8.63 1.87
C SER A 214 -4.92 9.03 1.36
N GLY A 215 -5.85 8.08 1.29
CA GLY A 215 -7.13 8.27 0.60
C GLY A 215 -7.00 8.27 -0.94
N LEU A 216 -5.83 7.96 -1.49
CA LEU A 216 -5.61 7.83 -2.93
C LEU A 216 -5.92 6.42 -3.39
N SER A 217 -6.31 6.25 -4.65
CA SER A 217 -6.69 4.94 -5.19
C SER A 217 -5.66 4.39 -6.16
N MET A 218 -5.37 3.09 -6.02
CA MET A 218 -4.55 2.37 -7.00
C MET A 218 -5.19 2.36 -8.40
N ALA A 219 -6.52 2.47 -8.52
CA ALA A 219 -7.23 2.50 -9.80
C ALA A 219 -6.91 3.72 -10.67
N ASN A 220 -6.43 4.81 -10.08
CA ASN A 220 -6.09 6.02 -10.83
C ASN A 220 -4.63 6.06 -11.30
N PHE A 221 -3.80 5.14 -10.85
CA PHE A 221 -2.39 5.08 -11.25
C PHE A 221 -2.19 4.35 -12.58
N ASP A 222 -1.09 4.65 -13.24
CA ASP A 222 -0.65 3.86 -14.39
C ASP A 222 -0.38 2.40 -13.99
N SER A 223 -0.64 1.46 -14.87
CA SER A 223 -0.42 0.03 -14.64
C SER A 223 1.05 -0.35 -14.34
N SER A 224 1.98 0.54 -14.66
CA SER A 224 3.40 0.40 -14.33
C SER A 224 3.70 0.73 -12.88
N LEU A 225 2.82 1.43 -12.17
CA LEU A 225 2.95 1.73 -10.76
C LEU A 225 2.37 0.58 -9.92
N THR A 226 3.15 -0.45 -9.70
CA THR A 226 2.73 -1.64 -8.97
C THR A 226 2.91 -1.52 -7.47
N SER A 227 3.76 -0.60 -7.01
CA SER A 227 4.04 -0.37 -5.59
C SER A 227 4.35 1.12 -5.32
N PRO A 228 3.36 1.90 -4.85
CA PRO A 228 3.59 3.30 -4.47
C PRO A 228 4.73 3.47 -3.46
N TYR A 229 4.87 2.57 -2.51
CA TYR A 229 5.93 2.61 -1.50
C TYR A 229 7.33 2.48 -2.07
N GLN A 230 7.49 1.80 -3.19
CA GLN A 230 8.77 1.63 -3.87
C GLN A 230 9.01 2.68 -4.96
N GLN A 231 7.97 3.02 -5.74
CA GLN A 231 8.12 3.78 -6.97
C GLN A 231 7.71 5.24 -6.84
N LEU A 232 6.85 5.60 -5.88
CA LEU A 232 6.27 6.93 -5.76
C LEU A 232 6.76 7.66 -4.50
N VAL A 233 6.44 7.14 -3.31
CA VAL A 233 6.66 7.82 -2.03
C VAL A 233 8.12 8.26 -1.83
N PRO A 234 9.15 7.46 -2.17
CA PRO A 234 10.54 7.89 -2.02
C PRO A 234 10.86 9.19 -2.77
N GLY A 235 10.24 9.42 -3.93
CA GLY A 235 10.46 10.61 -4.77
C GLY A 235 9.58 11.83 -4.42
N GLN A 236 8.49 11.65 -3.67
CA GLN A 236 7.54 12.72 -3.39
C GLN A 236 8.11 13.77 -2.44
N HIS A 237 7.75 15.05 -2.68
CA HIS A 237 8.05 16.18 -1.81
C HIS A 237 6.93 16.50 -0.83
N TRP A 238 5.72 16.03 -1.11
CA TRP A 238 4.53 16.21 -0.30
C TRP A 238 3.74 14.91 -0.29
N THR A 239 3.50 14.37 0.90
CA THR A 239 2.86 13.08 1.13
C THR A 239 1.77 13.24 2.18
N PRO A 240 0.61 13.83 1.84
CA PRO A 240 -0.47 13.98 2.80
C PRO A 240 -1.03 12.61 3.19
N THR A 241 -1.12 12.38 4.50
CA THR A 241 -1.64 11.15 5.10
C THR A 241 -2.45 11.47 6.34
N ILE A 242 -3.42 10.60 6.69
CA ILE A 242 -4.38 10.82 7.77
C ILE A 242 -3.71 11.13 9.12
N ASN A 243 -2.60 10.49 9.45
CA ASN A 243 -1.90 10.67 10.73
C ASN A 243 -1.46 12.12 10.96
N GLN A 244 -1.24 12.89 9.90
CA GLN A 244 -0.82 14.30 10.00
C GLN A 244 -1.91 15.20 10.59
N MET A 245 -3.17 14.76 10.58
CA MET A 245 -4.29 15.48 11.20
C MET A 245 -4.14 15.62 12.73
N TRP A 246 -3.38 14.72 13.38
CA TRP A 246 -3.08 14.81 14.81
C TRP A 246 -1.94 15.80 15.14
N GLY A 247 -1.48 16.56 14.16
CA GLY A 247 -0.55 17.68 14.34
C GLY A 247 0.90 17.24 14.49
N ALA A 248 1.43 17.22 15.70
CA ALA A 248 2.84 16.92 15.93
C ALA A 248 3.17 15.45 15.58
N PRO A 249 4.35 15.17 14.98
CA PRO A 249 4.79 13.81 14.67
C PRO A 249 4.71 12.85 15.85
N LYS A 250 4.98 13.30 17.08
CA LYS A 250 4.90 12.51 18.32
C LYS A 250 3.52 11.85 18.56
N ASN A 251 2.49 12.31 17.88
CA ASN A 251 1.14 11.75 17.97
C ASN A 251 0.86 10.70 16.88
N SER A 252 1.85 10.34 16.07
CA SER A 252 1.73 9.37 14.98
C SER A 252 2.72 8.23 15.19
N ILE A 253 2.22 7.03 15.46
CA ILE A 253 3.01 5.87 15.87
C ILE A 253 2.60 4.66 15.04
N ALA A 254 3.56 3.84 14.66
CA ALA A 254 3.29 2.62 13.90
C ALA A 254 3.99 1.39 14.51
N PHE A 255 3.33 0.24 14.36
CA PHE A 255 3.79 -1.07 14.82
C PHE A 255 3.75 -2.07 13.67
N HIS A 256 4.89 -2.71 13.40
CA HIS A 256 4.99 -3.79 12.41
C HIS A 256 6.02 -4.82 12.88
N PRO A 257 5.61 -5.96 13.44
CA PRO A 257 6.53 -6.94 14.01
C PRO A 257 7.27 -7.75 12.92
N TYR A 258 7.93 -7.04 12.02
CA TYR A 258 8.73 -7.60 10.92
C TYR A 258 9.92 -6.70 10.57
N GLU A 259 10.54 -6.94 9.41
CA GLU A 259 11.70 -6.18 8.93
C GLU A 259 11.30 -4.75 8.50
N PRO A 260 11.96 -3.71 8.99
CA PRO A 260 11.61 -2.32 8.69
C PRO A 260 11.85 -1.93 7.22
N SER A 261 12.71 -2.67 6.51
CA SER A 261 13.05 -2.42 5.11
C SER A 261 11.97 -2.90 4.12
N MET A 262 11.11 -3.82 4.57
CA MET A 262 10.06 -4.36 3.72
C MET A 262 9.15 -3.24 3.21
N TYR A 263 8.96 -3.16 1.90
CA TYR A 263 8.27 -2.08 1.20
C TYR A 263 8.85 -0.67 1.49
N SER A 264 10.12 -0.58 1.89
CA SER A 264 10.77 0.68 2.27
C SER A 264 10.04 1.44 3.39
N ARG A 265 9.30 0.75 4.26
CA ARG A 265 8.45 1.35 5.30
C ARG A 265 9.22 2.28 6.23
N ALA A 266 10.42 1.90 6.67
CA ALA A 266 11.22 2.76 7.54
C ALA A 266 11.46 4.17 6.97
N THR A 267 11.66 4.28 5.65
CA THR A 267 11.83 5.56 4.97
C THR A 267 10.49 6.25 4.73
N ASN A 268 9.49 5.51 4.28
CA ASN A 268 8.19 6.04 3.94
C ASN A 268 7.44 6.57 5.17
N TYR A 269 7.49 5.87 6.29
CA TYR A 269 6.85 6.31 7.53
C TYR A 269 7.46 7.60 8.09
N LYS A 270 8.77 7.80 7.93
CA LYS A 270 9.41 9.10 8.26
C LYS A 270 8.85 10.23 7.37
N LYS A 271 8.62 9.97 6.07
CA LYS A 271 8.00 10.94 5.17
C LYS A 271 6.54 11.22 5.50
N PHE A 272 5.80 10.23 5.93
CA PHE A 272 4.42 10.38 6.39
C PHE A 272 4.31 11.11 7.74
N GLY A 273 5.43 11.33 8.43
CA GLY A 273 5.47 12.07 9.70
C GLY A 273 5.20 11.21 10.93
N PHE A 274 5.43 9.91 10.87
CA PHE A 274 5.41 9.06 12.06
C PHE A 274 6.64 9.32 12.92
N ALA A 275 6.44 9.51 14.22
CA ALA A 275 7.53 9.71 15.18
C ALA A 275 8.26 8.41 15.49
N HIS A 276 7.49 7.33 15.60
CA HIS A 276 8.01 6.00 15.92
C HIS A 276 7.46 4.96 14.96
N PHE A 277 8.32 4.04 14.57
CA PHE A 277 7.97 2.87 13.78
C PHE A 277 8.59 1.62 14.43
N TYR A 278 7.82 0.99 15.30
CA TYR A 278 8.25 -0.18 16.08
C TYR A 278 8.25 -1.44 15.22
N THR A 279 9.43 -2.02 15.05
CA THR A 279 9.68 -3.21 14.23
C THR A 279 10.57 -4.21 14.96
N LEU A 280 10.94 -5.34 14.30
CA LEU A 280 11.87 -6.32 14.91
C LEU A 280 13.30 -5.84 14.95
N GLN A 281 13.67 -4.88 14.09
CA GLN A 281 15.02 -4.33 13.95
C GLN A 281 14.93 -2.82 13.71
N GLY A 282 16.04 -2.11 13.83
CA GLY A 282 16.09 -0.67 13.54
C GLY A 282 16.11 0.20 14.80
N ASP A 283 15.67 1.45 14.68
CA ASP A 283 15.77 2.46 15.74
C ASP A 283 14.74 2.21 16.86
N ASP A 284 13.50 1.87 16.47
CA ASP A 284 12.42 1.57 17.41
C ASP A 284 12.11 0.06 17.36
N ILE A 285 12.29 -0.59 18.49
CA ILE A 285 12.15 -2.04 18.61
C ILE A 285 10.84 -2.38 19.32
N ILE A 286 10.00 -3.19 18.64
CA ILE A 286 8.74 -3.67 19.22
C ILE A 286 9.01 -4.49 20.50
N LYS A 287 8.23 -4.23 21.55
CA LYS A 287 8.51 -4.76 22.88
C LYS A 287 8.12 -6.23 23.03
N HIS A 288 6.89 -6.57 22.64
CA HIS A 288 6.35 -7.92 22.73
C HIS A 288 6.54 -8.66 21.39
N ARG A 289 7.09 -9.89 21.44
CA ARG A 289 7.49 -10.65 20.24
C ARG A 289 7.14 -12.12 20.32
N ASP A 290 6.21 -12.47 21.20
CA ASP A 290 5.81 -13.86 21.38
C ASP A 290 5.19 -14.42 20.12
N LYS A 291 5.56 -15.66 19.81
CA LYS A 291 5.06 -16.44 18.68
C LYS A 291 4.18 -17.56 19.20
N ILE A 292 3.41 -18.15 18.30
CA ILE A 292 2.52 -19.27 18.64
C ILE A 292 3.09 -20.56 18.05
N ASP A 293 3.35 -21.54 18.91
CA ASP A 293 3.84 -22.87 18.54
C ASP A 293 5.00 -22.82 17.53
N ARG A 294 4.80 -23.35 16.30
CA ARG A 294 5.80 -23.38 15.24
C ARG A 294 5.69 -22.21 14.25
N SER A 295 4.76 -21.27 14.48
CA SER A 295 4.62 -20.10 13.60
C SER A 295 5.93 -19.30 13.58
N PRO A 296 6.43 -18.90 12.39
CA PRO A 296 7.62 -18.07 12.30
C PRO A 296 7.37 -16.60 12.68
N TYR A 297 6.10 -16.19 12.82
CA TYR A 297 5.70 -14.80 12.98
C TYR A 297 5.32 -14.46 14.42
N VAL A 298 5.48 -13.18 14.78
CA VAL A 298 4.99 -12.62 16.03
C VAL A 298 3.47 -12.65 16.03
N SER A 299 2.89 -13.01 17.17
CA SER A 299 1.43 -13.13 17.34
C SER A 299 0.75 -11.76 17.32
N ASP A 300 -0.52 -11.74 16.93
CA ASP A 300 -1.37 -10.56 17.02
C ASP A 300 -1.50 -10.08 18.46
N LYS A 301 -1.62 -11.01 19.42
CA LYS A 301 -1.61 -10.71 20.84
C LYS A 301 -0.41 -9.86 21.24
N ALA A 302 0.80 -10.30 20.89
CA ALA A 302 2.04 -9.59 21.23
C ALA A 302 2.11 -8.21 20.57
N THR A 303 1.65 -8.11 19.32
CA THR A 303 1.57 -6.86 18.57
C THR A 303 0.59 -5.88 19.23
N TYR A 304 -0.60 -6.34 19.58
CA TYR A 304 -1.63 -5.54 20.26
C TYR A 304 -1.18 -5.11 21.65
N GLN A 305 -0.51 -5.95 22.41
CA GLN A 305 0.06 -5.59 23.72
C GLN A 305 1.04 -4.42 23.60
N SER A 306 1.91 -4.44 22.60
CA SER A 306 2.85 -3.34 22.34
C SER A 306 2.13 -2.03 22.05
N ALA A 307 1.06 -2.06 21.25
CA ALA A 307 0.24 -0.88 20.94
C ALA A 307 -0.56 -0.39 22.15
N LEU A 308 -1.16 -1.29 22.93
CA LEU A 308 -1.91 -0.95 24.16
C LEU A 308 -1.05 -0.23 25.19
N GLU A 309 0.18 -0.68 25.38
CA GLU A 309 1.13 -0.02 26.30
C GLU A 309 1.44 1.40 25.85
N ASP A 310 1.62 1.64 24.54
CA ASP A 310 1.85 2.98 24.02
C ASP A 310 0.61 3.88 24.19
N ILE A 311 -0.57 3.41 23.78
CA ILE A 311 -1.85 4.12 23.95
C ILE A 311 -2.06 4.49 25.41
N SER A 312 -1.76 3.58 26.34
CA SER A 312 -1.95 3.80 27.77
C SER A 312 -0.92 4.74 28.40
N SER A 313 0.24 4.91 27.75
CA SER A 313 1.37 5.69 28.26
C SER A 313 1.20 7.22 28.15
N THR A 314 0.26 7.70 27.36
CA THR A 314 0.04 9.12 27.10
C THR A 314 -1.42 9.53 27.25
N ASP A 315 -1.65 10.78 27.66
CA ASP A 315 -3.00 11.38 27.68
C ASP A 315 -3.36 12.06 26.35
N SER A 316 -2.39 12.17 25.43
CA SER A 316 -2.63 12.75 24.11
C SER A 316 -3.38 11.78 23.21
N ASN A 317 -4.31 12.30 22.42
CA ASN A 317 -4.91 11.53 21.33
C ASN A 317 -3.88 11.32 20.21
N GLN A 318 -3.85 10.13 19.65
CA GLN A 318 -2.84 9.68 18.68
C GLN A 318 -3.51 9.11 17.43
N PHE A 319 -2.75 9.04 16.36
CA PHE A 319 -2.99 8.12 15.26
C PHE A 319 -2.02 6.93 15.39
N ILE A 320 -2.58 5.73 15.43
CA ILE A 320 -1.80 4.49 15.55
C ILE A 320 -2.04 3.62 14.32
N GLN A 321 -0.96 3.23 13.64
CA GLN A 321 -1.00 2.24 12.57
C GLN A 321 -0.45 0.91 13.08
N ILE A 322 -1.23 -0.14 13.04
CA ILE A 322 -0.80 -1.51 13.36
C ILE A 322 -0.85 -2.35 12.07
N ILE A 323 0.25 -3.00 11.75
CA ILE A 323 0.34 -3.95 10.63
C ILE A 323 0.77 -5.28 11.22
N THR A 324 -0.13 -6.25 11.28
CA THR A 324 0.18 -7.55 11.91
C THR A 324 0.93 -8.48 10.96
N MET A 325 1.41 -9.61 11.50
CA MET A 325 2.16 -10.62 10.71
C MET A 325 1.71 -12.06 10.98
N GLN A 326 0.87 -12.30 11.99
CA GLN A 326 0.54 -13.67 12.44
C GLN A 326 0.07 -14.58 11.32
N ASN A 327 -0.78 -14.07 10.43
CA ASN A 327 -1.39 -14.85 9.35
C ASN A 327 -0.65 -14.75 8.01
N HIS A 328 0.61 -14.33 8.00
CA HIS A 328 1.41 -14.27 6.78
C HIS A 328 1.81 -15.70 6.32
N MET A 329 1.87 -15.90 5.02
CA MET A 329 2.32 -17.17 4.41
C MET A 329 3.77 -17.55 4.79
N PRO A 330 4.19 -18.83 4.66
CA PRO A 330 3.47 -20.01 4.24
C PRO A 330 2.64 -20.64 5.38
N TYR A 331 1.64 -21.45 5.05
CA TYR A 331 0.74 -22.09 6.03
C TYR A 331 1.08 -23.58 6.19
N ASN A 332 2.06 -23.88 7.03
CA ASN A 332 2.71 -25.18 7.11
C ASN A 332 2.34 -25.96 8.38
N ASP A 333 1.06 -26.05 8.73
CA ASP A 333 0.60 -26.78 9.91
C ASP A 333 1.33 -26.34 11.20
N TRP A 334 1.30 -25.04 11.47
CA TRP A 334 2.07 -24.42 12.58
C TRP A 334 1.53 -24.71 13.96
N TYR A 335 0.21 -24.87 14.08
CA TYR A 335 -0.50 -24.90 15.36
C TYR A 335 -0.63 -26.32 15.89
N ALA A 336 -0.22 -26.55 17.14
CA ALA A 336 -0.21 -27.88 17.78
C ALA A 336 -1.64 -28.42 17.95
N ASP A 337 -2.56 -27.54 18.35
CA ASP A 337 -3.98 -27.87 18.56
C ASP A 337 -4.84 -27.17 17.52
N ASN A 338 -5.02 -27.81 16.38
CA ASN A 338 -5.85 -27.28 15.29
C ASN A 338 -7.14 -28.11 15.13
N GLU A 339 -8.26 -27.52 15.56
CA GLU A 339 -9.59 -28.11 15.48
C GLU A 339 -10.31 -27.82 14.17
N PHE A 340 -9.76 -26.98 13.30
CA PHE A 340 -10.37 -26.64 12.02
C PHE A 340 -10.13 -27.73 10.99
N LYS A 341 -11.16 -28.00 10.19
CA LYS A 341 -11.12 -28.96 9.09
C LYS A 341 -11.88 -28.41 7.89
N ALA A 342 -11.16 -28.18 6.82
CA ALA A 342 -11.70 -27.77 5.53
C ALA A 342 -12.11 -28.98 4.71
N THR A 343 -13.20 -28.86 4.01
CA THR A 343 -13.71 -29.82 3.04
C THR A 343 -14.28 -29.08 1.84
N ALA A 344 -14.42 -29.77 0.71
CA ALA A 344 -15.17 -29.20 -0.40
C ALA A 344 -16.63 -28.97 0.01
N ALA A 345 -17.21 -27.86 -0.44
CA ALA A 345 -18.65 -27.61 -0.30
C ALA A 345 -19.45 -28.58 -1.18
N ASP A 346 -20.73 -28.79 -0.85
CA ASP A 346 -21.60 -29.71 -1.57
C ASP A 346 -21.70 -29.32 -3.07
N GLY A 347 -21.29 -30.22 -3.95
CA GLY A 347 -21.29 -30.02 -5.39
C GLY A 347 -20.07 -29.26 -5.95
N ALA A 348 -19.11 -28.89 -5.11
CA ALA A 348 -17.84 -28.28 -5.52
C ALA A 348 -16.78 -29.34 -5.83
N ASP A 349 -15.73 -28.94 -6.54
CA ASP A 349 -14.57 -29.78 -6.80
C ASP A 349 -13.83 -30.14 -5.50
N SER A 350 -13.17 -31.29 -5.49
CA SER A 350 -12.42 -31.76 -4.33
C SER A 350 -11.16 -30.89 -4.11
N LEU A 351 -10.92 -30.47 -2.87
CA LEU A 351 -9.71 -29.75 -2.48
C LEU A 351 -8.49 -30.69 -2.47
N GLY A 352 -7.34 -30.17 -2.89
CA GLY A 352 -6.06 -30.86 -2.77
C GLY A 352 -5.61 -31.00 -1.31
N SER A 353 -4.78 -32.00 -1.00
CA SER A 353 -4.29 -32.24 0.37
C SER A 353 -3.50 -31.07 0.94
N ASP A 354 -2.68 -30.42 0.13
CA ASP A 354 -1.85 -29.29 0.54
C ASP A 354 -2.71 -28.03 0.71
N GLU A 355 -3.71 -27.85 -0.16
CA GLU A 355 -4.73 -26.80 -0.03
C GLU A 355 -5.51 -26.95 1.27
N VAL A 356 -5.98 -28.15 1.60
CA VAL A 356 -6.68 -28.45 2.88
C VAL A 356 -5.77 -28.12 4.07
N THR A 357 -4.51 -28.54 4.06
CA THR A 357 -3.56 -28.26 5.13
C THR A 357 -3.35 -26.75 5.32
N ALA A 358 -3.22 -26.01 4.22
CA ALA A 358 -3.07 -24.57 4.25
C ALA A 358 -4.32 -23.86 4.78
N ILE A 359 -5.51 -24.27 4.34
CA ILE A 359 -6.79 -23.72 4.81
C ILE A 359 -7.02 -24.03 6.30
N ASP A 360 -6.76 -25.24 6.75
CA ASP A 360 -6.87 -25.64 8.17
C ASP A 360 -5.94 -24.76 9.04
N THR A 361 -4.69 -24.58 8.60
CA THR A 361 -3.71 -23.75 9.31
C THR A 361 -4.15 -22.29 9.35
N TYR A 362 -4.59 -21.77 8.21
CA TYR A 362 -5.08 -20.38 8.11
C TYR A 362 -6.33 -20.14 8.97
N ALA A 363 -7.31 -21.06 8.94
CA ALA A 363 -8.53 -20.94 9.74
C ALA A 363 -8.23 -20.89 11.24
N LYS A 364 -7.24 -21.68 11.71
CA LYS A 364 -6.77 -21.59 13.10
C LYS A 364 -6.13 -20.25 13.40
N GLY A 365 -5.27 -19.75 12.54
CA GLY A 365 -4.66 -18.42 12.67
C GLY A 365 -5.71 -17.30 12.71
N ALA A 366 -6.68 -17.32 11.81
CA ALA A 366 -7.80 -16.38 11.77
C ALA A 366 -8.65 -16.44 13.06
N SER A 367 -8.87 -17.63 13.62
CA SER A 367 -9.58 -17.81 14.89
C SER A 367 -8.82 -17.21 16.09
N ILE A 368 -7.50 -17.29 16.08
CA ILE A 368 -6.68 -16.65 17.12
C ILE A 368 -6.75 -15.13 16.95
N THR A 369 -6.61 -14.61 15.73
CA THR A 369 -6.78 -13.19 15.42
C THR A 369 -8.15 -12.68 15.86
N ASP A 370 -9.21 -13.42 15.61
CA ASP A 370 -10.58 -13.12 16.01
C ASP A 370 -10.68 -12.87 17.52
N THR A 371 -10.19 -13.82 18.31
CA THR A 371 -10.17 -13.73 19.77
C THR A 371 -9.31 -12.57 20.28
N GLU A 372 -8.10 -12.43 19.76
CA GLU A 372 -7.17 -11.39 20.23
C GLU A 372 -7.59 -9.98 19.77
N THR A 373 -8.27 -9.85 18.63
CA THR A 373 -8.88 -8.58 18.22
C THR A 373 -10.00 -8.16 19.21
N LYS A 374 -10.87 -9.10 19.61
CA LYS A 374 -11.89 -8.82 20.63
C LYS A 374 -11.24 -8.40 21.96
N ASN A 375 -10.23 -9.13 22.42
CA ASN A 375 -9.49 -8.81 23.64
C ASN A 375 -8.87 -7.40 23.56
N PHE A 376 -8.22 -7.07 22.45
CA PHE A 376 -7.63 -5.75 22.20
C PHE A 376 -8.68 -4.63 22.32
N LEU A 377 -9.86 -4.79 21.69
CA LEU A 377 -10.92 -3.81 21.76
C LEU A 377 -11.46 -3.63 23.18
N ASP A 378 -11.58 -4.71 23.95
CA ASP A 378 -12.08 -4.69 25.33
C ASP A 378 -11.13 -3.98 26.31
N GLU A 379 -9.84 -3.94 26.02
CA GLU A 379 -8.82 -3.28 26.85
C GLU A 379 -8.68 -1.78 26.57
N LEU A 380 -9.33 -1.24 25.52
CA LEU A 380 -9.28 0.18 25.17
C LEU A 380 -10.24 0.99 26.04
N ASP A 381 -9.71 1.71 27.03
CA ASP A 381 -10.46 2.49 28.02
C ASP A 381 -10.54 4.00 27.73
N LYS A 382 -9.55 4.56 27.00
CA LYS A 382 -9.54 5.95 26.54
C LYS A 382 -10.46 6.14 25.33
N PRO A 383 -10.82 7.38 24.93
CA PRO A 383 -11.56 7.61 23.69
C PRO A 383 -10.81 7.06 22.47
N VAL A 384 -11.30 5.96 21.90
CA VAL A 384 -10.65 5.28 20.76
C VAL A 384 -11.68 4.88 19.71
N THR A 385 -11.29 5.08 18.45
CA THR A 385 -11.95 4.51 17.26
C THR A 385 -10.96 3.62 16.52
N VAL A 386 -11.37 2.41 16.20
CA VAL A 386 -10.54 1.41 15.51
C VAL A 386 -11.11 1.12 14.13
N VAL A 387 -10.28 1.24 13.11
CA VAL A 387 -10.54 0.74 11.75
C VAL A 387 -9.76 -0.55 11.59
N PHE A 388 -10.47 -1.66 11.57
CA PHE A 388 -9.88 -2.99 11.35
C PHE A 388 -10.21 -3.45 9.94
N TYR A 389 -9.21 -3.93 9.21
CA TYR A 389 -9.40 -4.50 7.87
C TYR A 389 -8.34 -5.55 7.55
N GLY A 390 -8.79 -6.62 6.89
CA GLY A 390 -7.85 -7.55 6.25
C GLY A 390 -7.35 -6.96 4.95
N ASP A 391 -6.07 -7.04 4.68
CA ASP A 391 -5.48 -6.45 3.47
C ASP A 391 -5.82 -7.27 2.21
N HIS A 392 -5.74 -8.59 2.26
CA HIS A 392 -6.09 -9.50 1.17
C HIS A 392 -6.43 -10.89 1.71
N LEU A 393 -7.00 -11.76 0.88
CA LEU A 393 -7.11 -13.17 1.20
C LEU A 393 -5.73 -13.85 1.11
N PRO A 394 -5.48 -14.91 1.88
CA PRO A 394 -4.29 -15.73 1.67
C PRO A 394 -4.36 -16.41 0.31
N GLY A 395 -3.23 -16.52 -0.38
CA GLY A 395 -3.13 -17.15 -1.71
C GLY A 395 -3.11 -18.67 -1.67
N ILE A 396 -4.09 -19.29 -0.99
CA ILE A 396 -4.11 -20.73 -0.72
C ILE A 396 -5.32 -21.46 -1.35
N TYR A 397 -6.26 -20.73 -1.91
CA TYR A 397 -7.49 -21.29 -2.45
C TYR A 397 -7.31 -21.66 -3.93
N GLU A 398 -6.49 -22.69 -4.18
CA GLU A 398 -6.12 -23.11 -5.53
C GLU A 398 -7.33 -23.53 -6.36
N THR A 399 -8.22 -24.36 -5.76
CA THR A 399 -9.44 -24.85 -6.44
C THR A 399 -10.39 -23.69 -6.78
N ALA A 400 -10.65 -22.80 -5.83
CA ALA A 400 -11.55 -21.66 -6.04
C ALA A 400 -11.00 -20.68 -7.09
N SER A 401 -9.68 -20.49 -7.16
CA SER A 401 -9.03 -19.54 -8.07
C SER A 401 -9.02 -20.01 -9.55
N GLN A 402 -9.33 -21.26 -9.82
CA GLN A 402 -9.44 -21.77 -11.19
C GLN A 402 -10.71 -21.28 -11.89
N ASP A 403 -11.74 -20.92 -11.14
CA ASP A 403 -12.95 -20.32 -11.71
C ASP A 403 -12.88 -18.78 -11.63
N THR A 404 -12.79 -18.13 -12.78
CA THR A 404 -12.74 -16.65 -12.90
C THR A 404 -13.98 -15.97 -12.33
N ASN A 405 -15.12 -16.65 -12.21
CA ASN A 405 -16.32 -16.13 -11.55
C ASN A 405 -16.11 -15.90 -10.05
N ASN A 406 -15.14 -16.55 -9.44
CA ASN A 406 -14.79 -16.36 -8.03
C ASN A 406 -13.87 -15.16 -7.80
N SER A 407 -13.42 -14.49 -8.85
CA SER A 407 -12.42 -13.43 -8.77
C SER A 407 -12.81 -12.34 -7.77
N LEU A 408 -14.03 -11.83 -7.84
CA LEU A 408 -14.51 -10.81 -6.90
C LEU A 408 -14.52 -11.35 -5.45
N ALA A 409 -15.04 -12.54 -5.22
CA ALA A 409 -15.12 -13.15 -3.90
C ALA A 409 -13.72 -13.33 -3.26
N LEU A 410 -12.72 -13.66 -4.08
CA LEU A 410 -11.32 -13.83 -3.65
C LEU A 410 -10.59 -12.50 -3.37
N HIS A 411 -11.22 -11.36 -3.69
CA HIS A 411 -10.69 -10.03 -3.42
C HIS A 411 -11.50 -9.24 -2.39
N LEU A 412 -12.44 -9.87 -1.71
CA LEU A 412 -13.25 -9.26 -0.66
C LEU A 412 -12.76 -9.72 0.72
N THR A 413 -12.24 -8.79 1.50
CA THR A 413 -11.84 -9.00 2.89
C THR A 413 -12.89 -8.45 3.85
N ASP A 414 -12.70 -8.69 5.15
CA ASP A 414 -13.58 -8.18 6.18
C ASP A 414 -13.04 -6.87 6.76
N TYR A 415 -13.92 -5.88 6.98
CA TYR A 415 -13.57 -4.67 7.68
C TYR A 415 -14.67 -4.22 8.64
N PHE A 416 -14.29 -3.45 9.65
CA PHE A 416 -15.22 -2.70 10.49
C PHE A 416 -14.57 -1.41 11.02
N ILE A 417 -15.43 -0.44 11.39
CA ILE A 417 -15.05 0.76 12.14
C ILE A 417 -15.78 0.70 13.47
N TRP A 418 -15.05 0.55 14.54
CA TRP A 418 -15.56 0.38 15.88
C TRP A 418 -15.09 1.52 16.78
N SER A 419 -15.96 1.93 17.70
CA SER A 419 -15.63 2.94 18.71
C SER A 419 -16.06 2.46 20.09
N ASN A 420 -15.23 2.72 21.10
CA ASN A 420 -15.60 2.43 22.47
C ASN A 420 -16.58 3.49 23.03
N LYS A 421 -17.11 3.24 24.21
CA LYS A 421 -18.06 4.13 24.88
C LYS A 421 -17.46 5.52 25.16
N ALA A 422 -16.19 5.57 25.53
CA ALA A 422 -15.49 6.81 25.86
C ALA A 422 -15.41 7.78 24.67
N SER A 423 -15.33 7.28 23.43
CA SER A 423 -15.31 8.09 22.20
C SER A 423 -16.65 8.79 21.92
N GLY A 424 -17.75 8.30 22.52
CA GLY A 424 -19.12 8.77 22.24
C GLY A 424 -19.65 8.40 20.85
N SER A 425 -19.03 7.44 20.17
CA SER A 425 -19.47 6.91 18.86
C SER A 425 -19.73 5.40 18.87
N GLN A 426 -19.82 4.80 20.07
CA GLN A 426 -20.11 3.38 20.24
C GLN A 426 -21.41 2.98 19.54
N GLY A 427 -21.41 1.86 18.84
CA GLY A 427 -22.58 1.28 18.18
C GLY A 427 -23.05 2.07 16.95
N LYS A 428 -22.29 3.06 16.49
CA LYS A 428 -22.62 3.78 15.26
C LYS A 428 -22.57 2.83 14.08
N LYS A 429 -23.59 2.92 13.24
CA LYS A 429 -23.64 2.27 11.92
C LYS A 429 -23.83 3.34 10.86
N VAL A 430 -22.94 3.38 9.89
CA VAL A 430 -23.02 4.29 8.76
C VAL A 430 -23.75 3.60 7.62
N ASP A 431 -24.67 4.29 6.99
CA ASP A 431 -25.30 3.83 5.76
C ASP A 431 -24.25 3.70 4.67
N ASN A 432 -24.46 2.80 3.71
CA ASN A 432 -23.51 2.57 2.61
C ASN A 432 -22.11 2.10 3.07
N SER A 433 -22.05 1.22 4.07
CA SER A 433 -20.80 0.64 4.55
C SER A 433 -20.59 -0.83 4.14
N VAL A 434 -21.57 -1.43 3.44
CA VAL A 434 -21.55 -2.87 3.10
C VAL A 434 -20.37 -3.22 2.21
N TYR A 435 -20.00 -2.33 1.29
CA TYR A 435 -18.79 -2.44 0.47
C TYR A 435 -17.95 -1.18 0.59
N SER A 436 -16.64 -1.34 0.60
CA SER A 436 -15.67 -0.26 0.61
C SER A 436 -14.36 -0.67 -0.05
N SER A 437 -13.46 0.27 -0.22
CA SER A 437 -12.03 0.07 -0.51
C SER A 437 -11.19 0.99 0.39
N PRO A 438 -9.88 0.71 0.61
CA PRO A 438 -9.11 1.39 1.66
C PRO A 438 -9.03 2.90 1.49
N ASN A 439 -9.07 3.42 0.25
CA ASN A 439 -9.04 4.86 -0.03
C ASN A 439 -10.19 5.65 0.59
N TYR A 440 -11.27 4.98 1.00
CA TYR A 440 -12.41 5.62 1.65
C TYR A 440 -12.37 5.57 3.18
N PHE A 441 -11.49 4.79 3.79
CA PHE A 441 -11.47 4.61 5.24
C PHE A 441 -11.30 5.92 6.01
N VAL A 442 -10.50 6.85 5.47
CA VAL A 442 -10.31 8.18 6.08
C VAL A 442 -11.64 8.93 6.22
N ALA A 443 -12.43 8.96 5.13
CA ALA A 443 -13.73 9.61 5.10
C ALA A 443 -14.78 8.85 5.92
N GLN A 444 -14.80 7.51 5.84
CA GLN A 444 -15.71 6.68 6.60
C GLN A 444 -15.45 6.76 8.13
N THR A 445 -14.19 6.90 8.53
CA THR A 445 -13.82 7.12 9.94
C THR A 445 -14.44 8.43 10.45
N ALA A 446 -14.32 9.52 9.69
CA ALA A 446 -14.95 10.79 10.04
C ALA A 446 -16.47 10.68 10.09
N GLU A 447 -17.09 9.97 9.17
CA GLU A 447 -18.55 9.75 9.16
C GLU A 447 -19.01 8.92 10.35
N HIS A 448 -18.31 7.82 10.66
CA HIS A 448 -18.57 6.99 11.83
C HIS A 448 -18.49 7.79 13.14
N MET A 449 -17.49 8.63 13.27
CA MET A 449 -17.26 9.47 14.45
C MET A 449 -18.19 10.69 14.52
N ASN A 450 -18.99 10.97 13.50
CA ASN A 450 -19.71 12.25 13.34
C ASN A 450 -18.76 13.45 13.39
N ALA A 451 -17.55 13.28 12.85
CA ALA A 451 -16.49 14.27 12.87
C ALA A 451 -16.55 15.18 11.64
N LYS A 452 -16.15 16.43 11.81
CA LYS A 452 -15.99 17.40 10.74
C LYS A 452 -14.93 16.95 9.74
N VAL A 453 -15.09 17.37 8.51
CA VAL A 453 -14.26 16.98 7.38
C VAL A 453 -13.54 18.17 6.75
N SER A 454 -12.34 17.93 6.25
CA SER A 454 -11.66 18.82 5.30
C SER A 454 -12.34 18.78 3.92
N PRO A 455 -12.04 19.71 3.00
CA PRO A 455 -12.48 19.62 1.61
C PRO A 455 -12.13 18.27 0.96
N TYR A 456 -10.92 17.74 1.22
CA TYR A 456 -10.51 16.43 0.72
C TYR A 456 -11.38 15.29 1.26
N LEU A 457 -11.65 15.26 2.55
CA LEU A 457 -12.53 14.24 3.15
C LEU A 457 -13.99 14.39 2.70
N ALA A 458 -14.44 15.62 2.43
CA ALA A 458 -15.75 15.86 1.83
C ALA A 458 -15.83 15.28 0.41
N PHE A 459 -14.78 15.48 -0.40
CA PHE A 459 -14.65 14.82 -1.70
C PHE A 459 -14.76 13.30 -1.60
N LEU A 460 -13.93 12.66 -0.76
CA LEU A 460 -13.95 11.20 -0.57
C LEU A 460 -15.31 10.70 -0.06
N THR A 461 -15.98 11.45 0.81
CA THR A 461 -17.33 11.13 1.30
C THR A 461 -18.34 11.10 0.15
N LEU A 462 -18.29 12.09 -0.76
CA LEU A 462 -19.18 12.15 -1.91
C LEU A 462 -18.86 11.06 -2.94
N MET A 463 -17.56 10.78 -3.12
CA MET A 463 -17.11 9.73 -4.05
C MET A 463 -17.59 8.35 -3.58
N HIS A 464 -17.42 8.03 -2.30
CA HIS A 464 -17.85 6.77 -1.70
C HIS A 464 -19.37 6.52 -1.85
N LYS A 465 -20.18 7.56 -1.80
CA LYS A 465 -21.64 7.46 -2.00
C LYS A 465 -22.02 7.07 -3.43
N LYS A 466 -21.15 7.31 -4.40
CA LYS A 466 -21.39 7.01 -5.82
C LYS A 466 -20.71 5.73 -6.27
N VAL A 467 -19.49 5.52 -5.82
CA VAL A 467 -18.68 4.34 -6.10
C VAL A 467 -18.17 3.81 -4.75
N SER A 468 -18.83 2.78 -4.26
CA SER A 468 -18.59 2.28 -2.89
C SER A 468 -17.23 1.61 -2.71
N ALA A 469 -16.69 1.02 -3.77
CA ALA A 469 -15.35 0.44 -3.79
C ALA A 469 -14.73 0.60 -5.17
N MET A 470 -13.41 0.77 -5.21
CA MET A 470 -12.67 0.85 -6.46
C MET A 470 -11.26 0.29 -6.32
N GLU A 471 -10.88 -0.54 -7.29
CA GLU A 471 -9.54 -1.11 -7.41
C GLU A 471 -9.17 -1.27 -8.90
N PRO A 472 -7.87 -1.22 -9.24
CA PRO A 472 -7.45 -1.43 -10.61
C PRO A 472 -7.70 -2.88 -11.03
N PRO A 473 -7.78 -3.15 -12.34
CA PRO A 473 -7.69 -4.50 -12.83
C PRO A 473 -6.34 -5.06 -12.42
N VAL A 474 -6.33 -6.23 -11.80
CA VAL A 474 -5.07 -6.82 -11.36
C VAL A 474 -4.33 -7.38 -12.55
N VAL A 475 -3.40 -6.62 -13.07
CA VAL A 475 -2.47 -7.01 -14.15
C VAL A 475 -1.17 -7.59 -13.57
N ASN A 476 -1.12 -7.87 -12.26
CA ASN A 476 0.13 -8.18 -11.62
C ASN A 476 0.54 -9.65 -11.79
N LYS A 477 1.00 -9.99 -12.99
CA LYS A 477 1.66 -11.28 -13.27
C LYS A 477 2.93 -11.52 -12.43
N ILE A 478 3.50 -10.47 -11.85
CA ILE A 478 4.68 -10.56 -10.98
C ILE A 478 4.34 -11.30 -9.68
N GLN A 479 3.13 -11.12 -9.17
CA GLN A 479 2.62 -11.83 -8.01
C GLN A 479 1.87 -13.14 -8.36
N GLY A 480 1.85 -13.54 -9.62
CA GLY A 480 1.26 -14.80 -10.08
C GLY A 480 -0.26 -14.84 -10.13
N TRP A 481 -0.92 -13.68 -10.25
CA TRP A 481 -2.37 -13.59 -10.06
C TRP A 481 -3.10 -13.07 -11.31
N ASP A 482 -3.84 -13.93 -11.96
CA ASP A 482 -4.88 -13.56 -12.93
C ASP A 482 -6.20 -13.40 -12.14
N ARG A 483 -6.55 -12.16 -11.73
CA ARG A 483 -7.52 -12.01 -10.65
C ARG A 483 -8.85 -11.42 -11.04
N ILE A 484 -8.84 -10.69 -12.12
CA ILE A 484 -10.02 -10.04 -12.67
C ILE A 484 -9.82 -10.07 -14.17
N PRO A 485 -10.89 -10.18 -14.96
CA PRO A 485 -10.75 -10.20 -16.41
C PRO A 485 -9.83 -9.08 -16.89
N GLU A 486 -8.84 -9.42 -17.72
CA GLU A 486 -7.86 -8.46 -18.23
C GLU A 486 -8.57 -7.17 -18.73
N GLY A 487 -8.10 -6.03 -18.23
CA GLY A 487 -8.44 -4.73 -18.77
C GLY A 487 -9.71 -4.07 -18.22
N GLN A 488 -10.28 -4.56 -17.10
CA GLN A 488 -11.41 -3.88 -16.48
C GLN A 488 -11.04 -3.35 -15.10
N ASP A 489 -11.14 -2.01 -14.92
CA ASP A 489 -11.19 -1.42 -13.58
C ASP A 489 -12.42 -1.92 -12.84
N ILE A 490 -12.30 -2.13 -11.53
CA ILE A 490 -13.41 -2.61 -10.73
C ILE A 490 -13.96 -1.46 -9.93
N TYR A 491 -15.19 -1.12 -10.26
CA TYR A 491 -16.00 -0.19 -9.49
C TYR A 491 -17.22 -0.94 -8.97
N LEU A 492 -17.50 -0.83 -7.67
CA LEU A 492 -18.68 -1.45 -7.05
C LEU A 492 -19.66 -0.38 -6.59
N ASP A 493 -20.95 -0.65 -6.82
CA ASP A 493 -22.03 0.12 -6.21
C ASP A 493 -22.24 -0.26 -4.72
N ALA A 494 -23.20 0.37 -4.06
CA ALA A 494 -23.51 0.11 -2.65
C ALA A 494 -23.98 -1.32 -2.35
N ALA A 495 -24.45 -2.05 -3.36
CA ALA A 495 -24.89 -3.43 -3.26
C ALA A 495 -23.78 -4.43 -3.64
N GLY A 496 -22.59 -3.93 -4.05
CA GLY A 496 -21.46 -4.76 -4.46
C GLY A 496 -21.52 -5.23 -5.92
N ASN A 497 -22.39 -4.63 -6.73
CA ASN A 497 -22.45 -4.95 -8.15
C ASN A 497 -21.35 -4.19 -8.90
N PRO A 498 -20.65 -4.83 -9.84
CA PRO A 498 -19.73 -4.14 -10.74
C PRO A 498 -20.45 -3.06 -11.58
N MET A 499 -19.80 -1.90 -11.69
CA MET A 499 -20.25 -0.76 -12.49
C MET A 499 -19.30 -0.53 -13.66
N ALA A 500 -19.84 -0.23 -14.85
CA ALA A 500 -19.05 0.20 -15.99
C ALA A 500 -18.97 1.74 -16.05
N GLU A 501 -17.83 2.30 -16.49
CA GLU A 501 -17.63 3.77 -16.56
C GLU A 501 -18.65 4.48 -17.48
N ASP A 502 -19.10 3.82 -18.55
CA ASP A 502 -20.09 4.34 -19.47
C ASP A 502 -21.51 4.44 -18.86
N GLU A 503 -21.77 3.69 -17.79
CA GLU A 503 -23.03 3.75 -17.02
C GLU A 503 -23.04 4.87 -15.96
N PHE A 504 -21.92 5.54 -15.72
CA PHE A 504 -21.83 6.59 -14.70
C PHE A 504 -22.71 7.79 -15.05
N ASP A 505 -23.45 8.28 -14.06
CA ASP A 505 -24.16 9.55 -14.18
C ASP A 505 -23.15 10.74 -14.23
N GLU A 506 -23.62 11.92 -14.65
CA GLU A 506 -22.77 13.10 -14.80
C GLU A 506 -22.09 13.54 -13.48
N GLN A 507 -22.73 13.29 -12.34
CA GLN A 507 -22.12 13.57 -11.04
C GLN A 507 -20.97 12.61 -10.75
N THR A 508 -21.17 11.33 -11.02
CA THR A 508 -20.13 10.29 -10.84
C THR A 508 -18.95 10.54 -11.76
N LYS A 509 -19.21 10.84 -13.05
CA LYS A 509 -18.15 11.21 -14.01
C LYS A 509 -17.32 12.40 -13.54
N ARG A 510 -17.98 13.43 -12.99
CA ARG A 510 -17.29 14.59 -12.43
C ARG A 510 -16.42 14.23 -11.23
N LEU A 511 -16.96 13.43 -10.31
CA LEU A 511 -16.21 12.98 -9.14
C LEU A 511 -14.98 12.14 -9.53
N MET A 512 -15.12 11.27 -10.55
CA MET A 512 -14.00 10.51 -11.09
C MET A 512 -12.93 11.41 -11.72
N THR A 513 -13.36 12.42 -12.48
CA THR A 513 -12.44 13.42 -13.08
C THR A 513 -11.71 14.20 -11.97
N ASP A 514 -12.44 14.68 -10.97
CA ASP A 514 -11.86 15.41 -9.85
C ASP A 514 -10.89 14.51 -9.06
N TYR A 515 -11.19 13.22 -8.92
CA TYR A 515 -10.28 12.28 -8.23
C TYR A 515 -8.95 12.15 -8.98
N LYS A 516 -9.00 11.97 -10.29
CA LYS A 516 -7.80 11.93 -11.13
C LYS A 516 -7.00 13.23 -11.05
N LEU A 517 -7.65 14.39 -11.05
CA LEU A 517 -7.01 15.71 -10.89
C LEU A 517 -6.33 15.85 -9.51
N ILE A 518 -7.06 15.54 -8.42
CA ILE A 518 -6.55 15.62 -7.04
C ILE A 518 -5.35 14.66 -6.88
N GLN A 519 -5.50 13.42 -7.33
CA GLN A 519 -4.46 12.41 -7.19
C GLN A 519 -3.22 12.77 -8.02
N TYR A 520 -3.41 13.26 -9.25
CA TYR A 520 -2.31 13.72 -10.09
C TYR A 520 -1.57 14.90 -9.44
N ASP A 521 -2.29 15.89 -8.94
CA ASP A 521 -1.67 17.04 -8.27
C ASP A 521 -0.81 16.63 -7.08
N ILE A 522 -1.29 15.67 -6.26
CA ILE A 522 -0.56 15.17 -5.08
C ILE A 522 0.67 14.35 -5.49
N THR A 523 0.60 13.55 -6.55
CA THR A 523 1.57 12.47 -6.82
C THR A 523 2.57 12.79 -7.93
N ALA A 524 2.10 13.32 -9.06
CA ALA A 524 2.90 13.57 -10.25
C ALA A 524 2.85 15.03 -10.72
N GLY A 525 1.91 15.81 -10.19
CA GLY A 525 1.68 17.20 -10.57
C GLY A 525 2.53 18.22 -9.84
N LYS A 526 2.04 19.44 -9.80
CA LYS A 526 2.76 20.62 -9.25
C LYS A 526 2.44 20.92 -7.79
N ASN A 527 1.61 20.09 -7.14
CA ASN A 527 1.16 20.24 -5.76
C ASN A 527 0.47 21.60 -5.49
N TYR A 528 -0.41 22.05 -6.39
CA TYR A 528 -1.20 23.27 -6.21
C TYR A 528 -2.10 23.22 -4.97
N LEU A 529 -2.52 22.03 -4.54
CA LEU A 529 -3.32 21.80 -3.34
C LEU A 529 -2.54 22.01 -2.05
N LYS A 530 -1.21 21.90 -2.07
CA LYS A 530 -0.36 21.91 -0.87
C LYS A 530 -0.45 23.19 -0.08
N ASP A 531 -0.55 24.33 -0.77
CA ASP A 531 -0.56 25.67 -0.16
C ASP A 531 -2.01 26.18 0.05
N THR A 532 -2.98 25.26 0.14
CA THR A 532 -4.40 25.54 0.40
C THR A 532 -4.88 24.80 1.64
N ASP A 533 -6.06 25.14 2.16
CA ASP A 533 -6.69 24.45 3.29
C ASP A 533 -7.40 23.14 2.87
N PHE A 534 -7.05 22.60 1.68
CA PHE A 534 -7.75 21.44 1.10
C PHE A 534 -7.66 20.17 1.95
N MET A 535 -6.53 19.99 2.64
CA MET A 535 -6.30 18.86 3.54
C MET A 535 -6.66 19.17 5.00
N ASP A 536 -6.87 20.43 5.35
CA ASP A 536 -6.96 20.88 6.73
C ASP A 536 -8.35 20.65 7.32
N LEU A 537 -8.39 20.10 8.53
CA LEU A 537 -9.62 19.99 9.31
C LEU A 537 -10.03 21.38 9.84
N PRO A 538 -11.35 21.69 9.89
CA PRO A 538 -11.83 22.97 10.37
C PRO A 538 -11.62 23.19 11.87
#